data_094861b5c0cf8d7d095eb13d114db761
#
_entry.id   094861b5c0cf8d7d095eb13d114db761
#
_cell.length_a   1.000
_cell.length_b   1.000
_cell.length_c   1.000
_cell.angle_alpha   90.00
_cell.angle_beta   90.00
_cell.angle_gamma   90.00
#
_symmetry.space_group_name_H-M   'P 1'
#
loop_
_entity.id
_entity.type
_entity.pdbx_description
1 polymer ?
#
loop_
_entity_poly.entity_id
_entity_poly.type
_entity_poly.pdbx_seq_one_letter_code
_entity_poly.pdbx_strand_id
1 'polypeptide(L)'
;MSTNANSLNAASNGILGFTGTAFVENSVTQYGILIGGSTSSSVTSITSSTAGQLFLGGGGSSNPSYVTPTAGTNVALTSNASTLGFGLSGGYALIQSQNATSSSTISFTTGITTTYNTYYLFMVNAVVSAASATALTMNLSSNGGMSYISTGYQSSINTLQYNSTTFSNSNITTGLAISSYSNTYVQNALIQITNLTNGKYPYIYGQGCYANTTSTTCFYQMNWGAYLTGTVMNALQISPASGNITSGTFVLYGLIE
;
A
#
# COMPACT_ATOMS: atom_id res chain seq x y z
N MET A 1 -58.75 -23.45 -35.76
CA MET A 1 -58.75 -21.99 -35.54
C MET A 1 -57.38 -21.47 -35.84
N SER A 2 -57.23 -20.70 -36.94
CA SER A 2 -55.98 -20.04 -37.26
C SER A 2 -55.86 -18.82 -36.37
N THR A 3 -55.07 -18.91 -35.31
CA THR A 3 -54.69 -17.72 -34.57
C THR A 3 -53.69 -16.95 -35.42
N ASN A 4 -54.15 -15.83 -35.93
CA ASN A 4 -53.33 -14.91 -36.72
C ASN A 4 -52.09 -14.50 -35.90
N ALA A 5 -50.91 -14.90 -36.38
CA ALA A 5 -49.65 -14.47 -35.79
C ALA A 5 -49.48 -12.92 -35.78
N ASN A 6 -50.31 -12.20 -36.51
CA ASN A 6 -50.33 -10.73 -36.56
C ASN A 6 -50.98 -10.04 -35.36
N SER A 7 -51.56 -10.79 -34.41
CA SER A 7 -52.13 -10.20 -33.20
C SER A 7 -51.19 -10.25 -31.99
N LEU A 8 -50.02 -10.85 -32.12
CA LEU A 8 -48.99 -10.83 -31.10
C LEU A 8 -48.14 -9.55 -31.27
N ASN A 9 -48.75 -8.42 -30.95
CA ASN A 9 -48.05 -7.18 -30.88
C ASN A 9 -47.40 -7.11 -29.50
N ALA A 10 -46.16 -7.54 -29.40
CA ALA A 10 -45.40 -7.39 -28.16
C ALA A 10 -45.39 -5.92 -27.76
N ALA A 11 -45.97 -5.57 -26.65
CA ALA A 11 -45.77 -4.26 -26.09
C ALA A 11 -44.27 -4.04 -25.93
N SER A 12 -43.83 -2.87 -26.22
CA SER A 12 -42.50 -2.41 -26.59
C SER A 12 -41.28 -2.92 -25.84
N ASN A 13 -41.26 -3.96 -25.05
CA ASN A 13 -40.08 -4.54 -24.36
C ASN A 13 -40.35 -6.00 -23.91
N GLY A 14 -41.14 -6.75 -24.63
CA GLY A 14 -41.44 -8.16 -24.29
C GLY A 14 -40.72 -9.16 -25.19
N ILE A 15 -40.46 -10.33 -24.64
CA ILE A 15 -39.99 -11.50 -25.39
C ILE A 15 -41.16 -12.51 -25.47
N LEU A 16 -41.42 -12.99 -26.68
CA LEU A 16 -42.45 -13.98 -26.89
C LEU A 16 -41.92 -15.35 -26.39
N GLY A 17 -42.58 -15.90 -25.39
CA GLY A 17 -42.34 -17.25 -24.88
C GLY A 17 -43.45 -18.21 -25.32
N PHE A 18 -43.17 -19.53 -25.36
CA PHE A 18 -44.11 -20.59 -25.62
C PHE A 18 -44.28 -21.49 -24.39
N THR A 19 -45.48 -21.61 -23.85
CA THR A 19 -45.77 -22.39 -22.65
C THR A 19 -46.08 -23.85 -22.93
N GLY A 20 -45.94 -24.31 -24.18
CA GLY A 20 -46.36 -25.64 -24.65
C GLY A 20 -47.79 -25.67 -25.22
N THR A 21 -48.63 -24.72 -24.85
CA THR A 21 -50.02 -24.61 -25.33
C THR A 21 -50.35 -23.23 -25.90
N ALA A 22 -49.62 -22.19 -25.52
CA ALA A 22 -49.89 -20.83 -25.95
C ALA A 22 -48.57 -20.01 -26.03
N PHE A 23 -48.58 -19.01 -26.89
CA PHE A 23 -47.58 -17.95 -26.87
C PHE A 23 -47.98 -16.91 -25.82
N VAL A 24 -47.03 -16.53 -24.99
CA VAL A 24 -47.18 -15.50 -23.97
C VAL A 24 -46.06 -14.44 -24.10
N GLU A 25 -46.45 -13.22 -23.83
CA GLU A 25 -45.47 -12.15 -23.74
C GLU A 25 -44.84 -12.13 -22.34
N ASN A 26 -43.52 -12.19 -22.29
CA ASN A 26 -42.77 -11.99 -21.05
C ASN A 26 -42.19 -10.57 -21.07
N SER A 27 -42.63 -9.72 -20.16
CA SER A 27 -42.09 -8.39 -20.00
C SER A 27 -40.64 -8.46 -19.57
N VAL A 28 -39.74 -7.69 -20.21
CA VAL A 28 -38.35 -7.57 -19.85
C VAL A 28 -38.04 -6.15 -19.44
N THR A 29 -37.22 -5.98 -18.45
CA THR A 29 -36.79 -4.67 -17.99
C THR A 29 -35.66 -4.18 -18.84
N GLN A 30 -35.68 -2.91 -19.20
CA GLN A 30 -34.56 -2.27 -19.91
C GLN A 30 -33.25 -2.48 -19.15
N TYR A 31 -32.19 -2.89 -19.84
CA TYR A 31 -30.87 -3.26 -19.29
C TYR A 31 -30.88 -4.47 -18.33
N GLY A 32 -31.98 -5.24 -18.24
CA GLY A 32 -32.03 -6.48 -17.48
C GLY A 32 -31.31 -7.63 -18.15
N ILE A 33 -30.75 -8.54 -17.37
CA ILE A 33 -30.22 -9.81 -17.85
C ILE A 33 -31.37 -10.82 -17.93
N LEU A 34 -31.52 -11.47 -19.07
CA LEU A 34 -32.53 -12.49 -19.27
C LEU A 34 -32.06 -13.82 -18.70
N ILE A 35 -32.90 -14.49 -17.93
CA ILE A 35 -32.67 -15.82 -17.39
C ILE A 35 -33.83 -16.77 -17.73
N GLY A 36 -33.50 -18.03 -17.98
CA GLY A 36 -34.53 -19.07 -18.12
C GLY A 36 -35.16 -19.40 -16.78
N GLY A 37 -36.47 -19.59 -16.76
CA GLY A 37 -37.21 -20.04 -15.57
C GLY A 37 -36.92 -21.49 -15.24
N SER A 38 -36.92 -21.87 -13.96
CA SER A 38 -36.58 -23.22 -13.50
C SER A 38 -37.69 -24.26 -13.66
N THR A 39 -38.93 -23.86 -13.87
CA THR A 39 -40.09 -24.76 -13.83
C THR A 39 -41.06 -24.64 -15.00
N SER A 40 -40.84 -23.70 -15.89
CA SER A 40 -41.66 -23.53 -17.10
C SER A 40 -40.92 -22.70 -18.12
N SER A 41 -41.37 -22.71 -19.36
CA SER A 41 -40.79 -22.01 -20.50
C SER A 41 -40.78 -20.47 -20.38
N SER A 42 -40.90 -19.91 -19.19
CA SER A 42 -40.87 -18.48 -18.98
C SER A 42 -39.44 -17.94 -18.94
N VAL A 43 -39.23 -16.86 -19.65
CA VAL A 43 -38.02 -16.06 -19.58
C VAL A 43 -38.28 -14.87 -18.66
N THR A 44 -37.46 -14.63 -17.69
CA THR A 44 -37.56 -13.48 -16.80
C THR A 44 -36.35 -12.57 -16.97
N SER A 45 -36.51 -11.30 -16.65
CA SER A 45 -35.40 -10.37 -16.56
C SER A 45 -35.10 -9.99 -15.12
N ILE A 46 -33.87 -9.92 -14.79
CA ILE A 46 -33.40 -9.35 -13.52
C ILE A 46 -32.52 -8.16 -13.77
N THR A 47 -32.71 -7.13 -12.97
CA THR A 47 -31.91 -5.90 -13.03
C THR A 47 -31.26 -5.64 -11.69
N SER A 48 -30.12 -4.98 -11.71
CA SER A 48 -29.53 -4.42 -10.49
C SER A 48 -30.41 -3.25 -10.02
N SER A 49 -30.77 -3.26 -8.75
CA SER A 49 -31.46 -2.12 -8.11
C SER A 49 -30.48 -1.11 -7.53
N THR A 50 -29.21 -1.47 -7.42
CA THR A 50 -28.16 -0.67 -6.79
C THR A 50 -26.89 -0.72 -7.64
N ALA A 51 -26.25 0.43 -7.82
CA ALA A 51 -24.97 0.50 -8.54
C ALA A 51 -23.89 -0.36 -7.81
N GLY A 52 -23.02 -0.98 -8.58
CA GLY A 52 -21.89 -1.76 -8.06
C GLY A 52 -22.21 -3.19 -7.64
N GLN A 53 -23.42 -3.68 -7.93
CA GLN A 53 -23.74 -5.10 -7.73
C GLN A 53 -23.11 -5.98 -8.81
N LEU A 54 -22.69 -7.19 -8.42
CA LEU A 54 -22.22 -8.24 -9.33
C LEU A 54 -23.35 -9.22 -9.63
N PHE A 55 -23.41 -9.66 -10.88
CA PHE A 55 -24.29 -10.75 -11.29
C PHE A 55 -23.59 -12.08 -11.04
N LEU A 56 -24.13 -12.91 -10.17
CA LEU A 56 -23.57 -14.21 -9.84
C LEU A 56 -24.51 -15.34 -10.27
N GLY A 57 -23.93 -16.43 -10.77
CA GLY A 57 -24.65 -17.66 -11.03
C GLY A 57 -25.14 -18.29 -9.72
N GLY A 58 -26.40 -18.75 -9.70
CA GLY A 58 -27.01 -19.31 -8.49
C GLY A 58 -26.62 -20.77 -8.19
N GLY A 59 -25.76 -21.40 -8.96
CA GLY A 59 -25.47 -22.83 -8.86
C GLY A 59 -26.64 -23.73 -9.31
N GLY A 60 -26.59 -25.01 -8.96
CA GLY A 60 -27.59 -25.98 -9.42
C GLY A 60 -28.98 -25.86 -8.83
N SER A 61 -29.19 -25.06 -7.81
CA SER A 61 -30.47 -25.00 -7.05
C SER A 61 -31.06 -23.60 -6.89
N SER A 62 -30.43 -22.58 -7.41
CA SER A 62 -30.90 -21.20 -7.29
C SER A 62 -30.77 -20.45 -8.59
N ASN A 63 -31.66 -19.50 -8.83
CA ASN A 63 -31.55 -18.59 -9.98
C ASN A 63 -30.36 -17.66 -9.79
N PRO A 64 -29.65 -17.27 -10.90
CA PRO A 64 -28.69 -16.19 -10.88
C PRO A 64 -29.33 -14.92 -10.32
N SER A 65 -28.54 -14.14 -9.60
CA SER A 65 -29.01 -12.89 -8.98
C SER A 65 -27.91 -11.84 -8.91
N TYR A 66 -28.30 -10.59 -8.75
CA TYR A 66 -27.38 -9.53 -8.39
C TYR A 66 -27.08 -9.57 -6.90
N VAL A 67 -25.80 -9.50 -6.56
CA VAL A 67 -25.35 -9.45 -5.16
C VAL A 67 -24.47 -8.23 -4.94
N THR A 68 -24.59 -7.62 -3.78
CA THR A 68 -23.67 -6.60 -3.34
C THR A 68 -22.40 -7.28 -2.83
N PRO A 69 -21.23 -7.02 -3.42
CA PRO A 69 -19.99 -7.58 -2.90
C PRO A 69 -19.77 -7.12 -1.46
N THR A 70 -19.37 -8.03 -0.60
CA THR A 70 -19.03 -7.73 0.80
C THR A 70 -17.51 -7.81 0.96
N ALA A 71 -16.92 -6.79 1.55
CA ALA A 71 -15.51 -6.81 1.87
C ALA A 71 -15.22 -7.88 2.92
N GLY A 72 -14.21 -8.70 2.69
CA GLY A 72 -13.60 -9.56 3.71
C GLY A 72 -12.62 -8.77 4.58
N THR A 73 -12.04 -9.44 5.57
CA THR A 73 -11.00 -8.84 6.41
C THR A 73 -9.82 -8.40 5.54
N ASN A 74 -9.35 -7.17 5.72
CA ASN A 74 -8.25 -6.55 4.98
C ASN A 74 -8.50 -6.34 3.47
N VAL A 75 -9.76 -6.37 3.03
CA VAL A 75 -10.13 -6.03 1.66
C VAL A 75 -11.13 -4.89 1.67
N ALA A 76 -10.79 -3.79 1.04
CA ALA A 76 -11.73 -2.70 0.76
C ALA A 76 -12.39 -2.94 -0.61
N LEU A 77 -13.69 -2.78 -0.66
CA LEU A 77 -14.47 -2.78 -1.89
C LEU A 77 -15.02 -1.39 -2.12
N THR A 78 -14.75 -0.83 -3.27
CA THR A 78 -15.38 0.42 -3.72
C THR A 78 -16.12 0.16 -5.01
N SER A 79 -17.35 0.64 -5.11
CA SER A 79 -18.15 0.48 -6.30
C SER A 79 -18.93 1.75 -6.61
N ASN A 80 -19.08 2.05 -7.89
CA ASN A 80 -19.97 3.07 -8.41
C ASN A 80 -20.67 2.54 -9.67
N ALA A 81 -21.40 3.38 -10.37
CA ALA A 81 -22.17 2.99 -11.55
C ALA A 81 -21.33 2.36 -12.69
N SER A 82 -20.02 2.57 -12.71
CA SER A 82 -19.15 2.16 -13.81
C SER A 82 -17.89 1.38 -13.38
N THR A 83 -17.58 1.33 -12.08
CA THR A 83 -16.36 0.68 -11.59
C THR A 83 -16.62 -0.15 -10.35
N LEU A 84 -15.93 -1.28 -10.25
CA LEU A 84 -15.74 -2.07 -9.05
C LEU A 84 -14.26 -2.11 -8.74
N GLY A 85 -13.86 -1.48 -7.63
CA GLY A 85 -12.49 -1.43 -7.16
C GLY A 85 -12.26 -2.40 -6.01
N PHE A 86 -11.10 -3.04 -6.02
CA PHE A 86 -10.61 -3.87 -4.91
C PHE A 86 -9.37 -3.19 -4.34
N GLY A 87 -9.36 -2.97 -3.04
CA GLY A 87 -8.25 -2.37 -2.31
C GLY A 87 -7.93 -3.16 -1.05
N LEU A 88 -6.84 -2.80 -0.40
CA LEU A 88 -6.53 -3.27 0.95
C LEU A 88 -7.27 -2.38 1.97
N SER A 89 -7.85 -3.00 2.98
CA SER A 89 -8.38 -2.31 4.16
C SER A 89 -7.57 -2.73 5.38
N GLY A 90 -6.46 -2.05 5.61
CA GLY A 90 -5.48 -2.41 6.62
C GLY A 90 -4.24 -3.09 6.03
N GLY A 91 -3.16 -3.15 6.82
CA GLY A 91 -1.87 -3.68 6.38
C GLY A 91 -0.94 -2.62 5.80
N TYR A 92 0.02 -3.05 4.99
CA TYR A 92 1.04 -2.17 4.42
C TYR A 92 0.80 -1.91 2.95
N ALA A 93 0.69 -0.64 2.56
CA ALA A 93 0.69 -0.23 1.15
C ALA A 93 2.13 0.11 0.73
N LEU A 94 2.60 -0.50 -0.34
CA LEU A 94 3.88 -0.12 -0.93
C LEU A 94 3.79 1.30 -1.49
N ILE A 95 4.63 2.20 -0.96
CA ILE A 95 4.75 3.57 -1.46
C ILE A 95 5.77 3.61 -2.59
N GLN A 96 6.99 3.16 -2.31
CA GLN A 96 8.08 3.19 -3.30
C GLN A 96 9.17 2.19 -2.90
N SER A 97 9.84 1.61 -3.90
CA SER A 97 11.06 0.82 -3.73
C SER A 97 12.19 1.41 -4.57
N GLN A 98 13.38 1.50 -4.00
CA GLN A 98 14.56 2.04 -4.66
C GLN A 98 15.78 1.16 -4.40
N ASN A 99 16.59 0.96 -5.43
CA ASN A 99 17.87 0.26 -5.35
C ASN A 99 19.02 1.27 -5.44
N ALA A 100 19.94 1.18 -4.52
CA ALA A 100 21.19 1.97 -4.59
C ALA A 100 22.17 1.33 -5.59
N THR A 101 22.75 2.17 -6.41
CA THR A 101 23.81 1.81 -7.38
C THR A 101 24.89 2.89 -7.33
N SER A 102 25.71 2.89 -6.27
CA SER A 102 26.68 3.96 -5.99
C SER A 102 26.05 5.35 -5.86
N SER A 103 24.89 5.39 -5.20
CA SER A 103 24.05 6.58 -5.06
C SER A 103 24.54 7.45 -3.90
N SER A 104 24.67 8.76 -4.10
CA SER A 104 24.94 9.70 -3.01
C SER A 104 23.78 9.83 -2.04
N THR A 105 22.56 9.60 -2.53
CA THR A 105 21.30 9.67 -1.74
C THR A 105 20.27 8.70 -2.29
N ILE A 106 19.31 8.34 -1.42
CA ILE A 106 18.06 7.66 -1.78
C ILE A 106 16.91 8.56 -1.35
N SER A 107 16.06 8.99 -2.29
CA SER A 107 15.01 9.98 -2.02
C SER A 107 13.62 9.42 -2.34
N PHE A 108 12.68 9.59 -1.42
CA PHE A 108 11.27 9.29 -1.57
C PHE A 108 10.51 10.61 -1.64
N THR A 109 10.05 10.98 -2.82
CA THR A 109 9.44 12.29 -3.10
C THR A 109 7.98 12.21 -3.48
N THR A 110 7.42 11.01 -3.55
CA THR A 110 6.01 10.75 -3.90
C THR A 110 5.37 9.78 -2.92
N GLY A 111 4.05 9.86 -2.78
CA GLY A 111 3.26 8.93 -1.97
C GLY A 111 3.31 9.17 -0.46
N ILE A 112 4.07 10.17 0.03
CA ILE A 112 4.03 10.61 1.43
C ILE A 112 2.90 11.64 1.55
N THR A 113 1.74 11.18 2.00
CA THR A 113 0.48 11.94 2.02
C THR A 113 -0.26 11.74 3.34
N THR A 114 -1.31 12.52 3.58
CA THR A 114 -2.17 12.38 4.76
C THR A 114 -2.98 11.08 4.82
N THR A 115 -2.87 10.23 3.80
CA THR A 115 -3.51 8.91 3.79
C THR A 115 -2.94 7.99 4.87
N TYR A 116 -1.69 8.18 5.25
CA TYR A 116 -0.99 7.32 6.21
C TYR A 116 -0.49 8.16 7.38
N ASN A 117 -0.75 7.69 8.62
CA ASN A 117 -0.18 8.28 9.83
C ASN A 117 1.18 7.69 10.18
N THR A 118 1.41 6.46 9.74
CA THR A 118 2.62 5.70 10.05
C THR A 118 3.23 5.15 8.77
N TYR A 119 4.55 5.27 8.67
CA TYR A 119 5.34 4.71 7.57
C TYR A 119 6.37 3.74 8.11
N TYR A 120 6.77 2.78 7.27
CA TYR A 120 7.83 1.83 7.57
C TYR A 120 8.85 1.85 6.44
N LEU A 121 10.08 2.13 6.80
CA LEU A 121 11.23 2.04 5.90
C LEU A 121 11.99 0.74 6.19
N PHE A 122 12.07 -0.11 5.18
CA PHE A 122 12.92 -1.28 5.17
C PHE A 122 14.20 -0.96 4.40
N MET A 123 15.33 -1.19 5.02
CA MET A 123 16.64 -1.13 4.41
C MET A 123 17.22 -2.54 4.38
N VAL A 124 17.52 -3.04 3.19
CA VAL A 124 17.96 -4.43 2.99
C VAL A 124 19.29 -4.45 2.26
N ASN A 125 20.28 -5.12 2.85
CA ASN A 125 21.62 -5.34 2.30
C ASN A 125 22.32 -4.04 1.84
N ALA A 126 22.14 -2.96 2.59
CA ALA A 126 22.77 -1.68 2.28
C ALA A 126 24.27 -1.71 2.61
N VAL A 127 25.06 -1.23 1.67
CA VAL A 127 26.52 -1.06 1.81
C VAL A 127 26.89 0.37 1.44
N VAL A 128 27.81 0.95 2.18
CA VAL A 128 28.29 2.32 1.93
C VAL A 128 29.80 2.33 1.77
N SER A 129 30.30 3.18 0.86
CA SER A 129 31.73 3.24 0.53
C SER A 129 32.61 3.98 1.53
N ALA A 130 32.05 4.51 2.62
CA ALA A 130 32.84 5.25 3.63
C ALA A 130 33.89 4.37 4.29
N ALA A 131 35.10 4.88 4.37
CA ALA A 131 36.25 4.15 4.94
C ALA A 131 36.21 4.03 6.47
N SER A 132 35.52 4.92 7.16
CA SER A 132 35.32 4.91 8.61
C SER A 132 33.86 4.85 8.99
N ALA A 133 33.58 4.36 10.20
CA ALA A 133 32.21 4.31 10.71
C ALA A 133 31.57 5.71 10.73
N THR A 134 30.38 5.83 10.18
CA THR A 134 29.63 7.08 10.10
C THR A 134 28.13 6.78 10.15
N ALA A 135 27.30 7.82 10.26
CA ALA A 135 25.87 7.65 10.31
C ALA A 135 25.26 7.67 8.89
N LEU A 136 24.28 6.80 8.70
CA LEU A 136 23.29 6.92 7.64
C LEU A 136 22.09 7.66 8.21
N THR A 137 21.76 8.82 7.65
CA THR A 137 20.70 9.69 8.17
C THR A 137 19.57 9.85 7.20
N MET A 138 18.38 10.08 7.75
CA MET A 138 17.18 10.46 7.00
C MET A 138 16.87 11.93 7.27
N ASN A 139 16.82 12.73 6.22
CA ASN A 139 16.44 14.12 6.24
C ASN A 139 15.03 14.30 5.63
N LEU A 140 14.24 15.18 6.21
CA LEU A 140 12.85 15.43 5.83
C LEU A 140 12.74 16.65 4.92
N SER A 141 11.69 16.70 4.12
CA SER A 141 11.37 17.82 3.25
C SER A 141 9.87 18.12 3.30
N SER A 142 9.52 19.40 3.33
CA SER A 142 8.15 19.91 3.23
C SER A 142 7.78 20.46 1.85
N ASN A 143 8.70 20.43 0.89
CA ASN A 143 8.55 21.02 -0.43
C ASN A 143 8.76 20.01 -1.58
N GLY A 144 8.42 18.74 -1.35
CA GLY A 144 8.49 17.69 -2.37
C GLY A 144 9.91 17.23 -2.73
N GLY A 145 10.86 17.44 -1.83
CA GLY A 145 12.25 17.03 -2.06
C GLY A 145 13.11 18.07 -2.80
N MET A 146 12.60 19.28 -3.03
CA MET A 146 13.41 20.37 -3.61
C MET A 146 14.54 20.82 -2.67
N SER A 147 14.31 20.72 -1.36
CA SER A 147 15.33 20.90 -0.33
C SER A 147 15.05 20.01 0.88
N TYR A 148 16.11 19.62 1.57
CA TYR A 148 16.02 18.78 2.77
C TYR A 148 16.55 19.54 3.98
N ILE A 149 15.84 19.37 5.09
CA ILE A 149 16.15 20.02 6.36
C ILE A 149 17.39 19.35 6.96
N SER A 150 18.36 20.13 7.41
CA SER A 150 19.62 19.64 7.99
C SER A 150 19.85 20.04 9.45
N THR A 151 18.84 20.62 10.11
CA THR A 151 18.93 21.06 11.51
C THR A 151 17.61 20.81 12.23
N GLY A 152 17.61 20.91 13.56
CA GLY A 152 16.37 20.74 14.35
C GLY A 152 16.02 19.29 14.68
N TYR A 153 16.95 18.38 14.45
CA TYR A 153 16.80 16.97 14.82
C TYR A 153 17.44 16.67 16.17
N GLN A 154 16.83 15.73 16.89
CA GLN A 154 17.43 15.01 18.01
C GLN A 154 17.31 13.54 17.73
N SER A 155 18.40 12.86 17.49
CA SER A 155 18.41 11.45 17.14
C SER A 155 19.60 10.73 17.74
N SER A 156 19.42 9.45 18.01
CA SER A 156 20.46 8.60 18.60
C SER A 156 20.43 7.20 18.03
N ILE A 157 21.60 6.59 17.94
CA ILE A 157 21.81 5.17 17.67
C ILE A 157 22.52 4.55 18.87
N ASN A 158 21.92 3.51 19.41
CA ASN A 158 22.56 2.63 20.39
C ASN A 158 22.99 1.33 19.71
N THR A 159 24.26 1.03 19.76
CA THR A 159 24.85 -0.15 19.11
C THR A 159 25.39 -1.11 20.16
N LEU A 160 24.98 -2.39 20.05
CA LEU A 160 25.47 -3.49 20.86
C LEU A 160 26.23 -4.48 19.98
N GLN A 161 27.49 -4.70 20.30
CA GLN A 161 28.30 -5.73 19.65
C GLN A 161 28.01 -7.11 20.28
N TYR A 162 28.02 -8.17 19.47
CA TYR A 162 27.96 -9.54 19.95
C TYR A 162 29.03 -9.79 21.03
N ASN A 163 28.65 -10.46 22.11
CA ASN A 163 29.45 -10.67 23.33
C ASN A 163 29.83 -9.39 24.12
N SER A 164 29.23 -8.25 23.85
CA SER A 164 29.36 -7.03 24.67
C SER A 164 28.12 -6.85 25.55
N THR A 165 28.32 -6.32 26.74
CA THR A 165 27.23 -5.91 27.64
C THR A 165 27.04 -4.38 27.63
N THR A 166 27.86 -3.68 26.88
CA THR A 166 27.88 -2.22 26.86
C THR A 166 27.39 -1.70 25.50
N PHE A 167 26.40 -0.82 25.52
CA PHE A 167 25.99 -0.07 24.35
C PHE A 167 26.93 1.09 24.09
N SER A 168 27.30 1.26 22.83
CA SER A 168 27.85 2.54 22.36
C SER A 168 26.72 3.42 21.85
N ASN A 169 26.78 4.72 22.18
CA ASN A 169 25.77 5.71 21.79
C ASN A 169 26.37 6.71 20.83
N SER A 170 25.59 7.10 19.81
CA SER A 170 25.91 8.16 18.88
C SER A 170 24.72 9.11 18.72
N ASN A 171 24.89 10.38 19.10
CA ASN A 171 23.88 11.42 18.96
C ASN A 171 24.08 12.23 17.69
N ILE A 172 23.02 12.48 16.96
CA ILE A 172 23.02 13.15 15.65
C ILE A 172 21.95 14.25 15.65
N THR A 173 22.32 15.43 15.17
CA THR A 173 21.44 16.61 15.12
C THR A 173 21.18 17.12 13.70
N THR A 174 21.85 16.54 12.70
CA THR A 174 21.74 16.92 11.28
C THR A 174 20.73 16.12 10.48
N GLY A 175 20.12 15.09 11.10
CA GLY A 175 19.14 14.21 10.51
C GLY A 175 18.66 13.18 11.52
N LEU A 176 17.68 12.37 11.12
CA LEU A 176 17.22 11.21 11.88
C LEU A 176 18.16 10.04 11.59
N ALA A 177 18.88 9.57 12.57
CA ALA A 177 19.86 8.51 12.44
C ALA A 177 19.19 7.14 12.24
N ILE A 178 19.42 6.49 11.12
CA ILE A 178 18.79 5.21 10.76
C ILE A 178 19.76 4.03 10.80
N SER A 179 21.06 4.28 10.72
CA SER A 179 22.10 3.26 10.89
C SER A 179 23.46 3.91 11.12
N SER A 180 24.39 3.16 11.73
CA SER A 180 25.83 3.49 11.76
C SER A 180 26.58 2.39 11.01
N TYR A 181 27.53 2.76 10.17
CA TYR A 181 28.15 1.83 9.22
C TYR A 181 29.60 2.16 8.90
N SER A 182 30.26 1.24 8.21
CA SER A 182 31.50 1.44 7.46
C SER A 182 31.48 0.62 6.16
N ASN A 183 32.45 0.79 5.29
CA ASN A 183 32.53 0.11 3.99
C ASN A 183 32.63 -1.43 4.06
N THR A 184 32.84 -1.97 5.24
CA THR A 184 32.94 -3.41 5.48
C THR A 184 31.66 -4.03 5.99
N TYR A 185 30.57 -3.26 6.10
CA TYR A 185 29.33 -3.74 6.73
C TYR A 185 28.20 -3.84 5.72
N VAL A 186 27.51 -4.99 5.78
CA VAL A 186 26.19 -5.15 5.14
C VAL A 186 25.13 -4.92 6.21
N GLN A 187 24.19 -4.02 5.92
CA GLN A 187 23.26 -3.50 6.90
C GLN A 187 21.81 -3.81 6.51
N ASN A 188 21.03 -4.12 7.54
CA ASN A 188 19.60 -4.24 7.44
C ASN A 188 18.95 -3.44 8.56
N ALA A 189 17.90 -2.70 8.27
CA ALA A 189 17.14 -1.96 9.29
C ALA A 189 15.66 -1.91 8.95
N LEU A 190 14.85 -1.82 9.99
CA LEU A 190 13.43 -1.49 9.94
C LEU A 190 13.21 -0.24 10.80
N ILE A 191 12.71 0.81 10.18
CA ILE A 191 12.44 2.09 10.82
C ILE A 191 10.97 2.41 10.68
N GLN A 192 10.29 2.58 11.81
CA GLN A 192 8.95 3.15 11.87
C GLN A 192 9.06 4.67 11.92
N ILE A 193 8.24 5.35 11.14
CA ILE A 193 8.19 6.81 11.04
C ILE A 193 6.75 7.25 11.29
N THR A 194 6.53 8.15 12.24
CA THR A 194 5.20 8.64 12.57
C THR A 194 5.12 10.15 12.44
N ASN A 195 3.90 10.67 12.31
CA ASN A 195 3.60 12.10 12.28
C ASN A 195 4.21 12.90 11.11
N LEU A 196 4.57 12.27 9.99
CA LEU A 196 5.14 13.01 8.87
C LEU A 196 4.17 14.04 8.29
N THR A 197 2.88 13.71 8.21
CA THR A 197 1.91 14.45 7.38
C THR A 197 0.84 15.18 8.18
N ASN A 198 0.90 15.17 9.52
CA ASN A 198 -0.17 15.69 10.37
C ASN A 198 0.18 16.99 11.15
N GLY A 199 1.34 17.61 10.85
CA GLY A 199 1.77 18.84 11.48
C GLY A 199 2.24 18.70 12.94
N LYS A 200 2.45 17.48 13.42
CA LYS A 200 3.09 17.16 14.70
C LYS A 200 4.58 16.90 14.49
N TYR A 201 5.31 16.71 15.58
CA TYR A 201 6.72 16.34 15.50
C TYR A 201 6.86 14.96 14.86
N PRO A 202 7.57 14.82 13.72
CA PRO A 202 7.94 13.54 13.19
C PRO A 202 8.87 12.78 14.14
N TYR A 203 8.57 11.50 14.39
CA TYR A 203 9.39 10.60 15.20
C TYR A 203 9.83 9.40 14.37
N ILE A 204 11.01 8.91 14.69
CA ILE A 204 11.43 7.58 14.27
C ILE A 204 11.69 6.69 15.48
N TYR A 205 11.41 5.41 15.28
CA TYR A 205 11.84 4.32 16.14
C TYR A 205 12.21 3.15 15.24
N GLY A 206 13.35 2.52 15.50
CA GLY A 206 13.78 1.43 14.65
C GLY A 206 14.83 0.54 15.26
N GLN A 207 15.09 -0.52 14.52
CA GLN A 207 16.13 -1.48 14.85
C GLN A 207 16.80 -1.96 13.59
N GLY A 208 18.05 -2.39 13.74
CA GLY A 208 18.82 -2.92 12.64
C GLY A 208 19.91 -3.86 13.10
N CYS A 209 20.50 -4.52 12.15
CA CYS A 209 21.70 -5.30 12.37
C CYS A 209 22.67 -5.09 11.22
N TYR A 210 23.94 -5.20 11.51
CA TYR A 210 24.98 -5.27 10.51
C TYR A 210 26.06 -6.27 10.93
N ALA A 211 26.71 -6.83 9.94
CA ALA A 211 27.84 -7.72 10.15
C ALA A 211 29.06 -7.18 9.40
N ASN A 212 30.21 -7.27 10.02
CA ASN A 212 31.47 -6.96 9.36
C ASN A 212 31.82 -8.10 8.40
N THR A 213 32.05 -7.77 7.13
CA THR A 213 32.39 -8.75 6.08
C THR A 213 33.77 -9.36 6.24
N THR A 214 34.63 -8.74 7.04
CA THR A 214 36.04 -9.17 7.28
C THR A 214 36.24 -9.78 8.65
N SER A 215 35.31 -9.61 9.57
CA SER A 215 35.32 -10.22 10.91
C SER A 215 33.99 -10.93 11.17
N THR A 216 34.00 -11.95 12.03
CA THR A 216 32.79 -12.71 12.41
C THR A 216 31.92 -11.97 13.43
N THR A 217 32.03 -10.64 13.50
CA THR A 217 31.32 -9.85 14.52
C THR A 217 30.02 -9.29 13.96
N CYS A 218 28.93 -9.53 14.70
CA CYS A 218 27.62 -8.98 14.42
C CYS A 218 27.28 -7.86 15.42
N PHE A 219 26.54 -6.86 14.96
CA PHE A 219 26.10 -5.71 15.75
C PHE A 219 24.58 -5.58 15.64
N TYR A 220 23.95 -5.27 16.76
CA TYR A 220 22.54 -4.88 16.84
C TYR A 220 22.46 -3.37 17.09
N GLN A 221 21.49 -2.72 16.46
CA GLN A 221 21.25 -1.29 16.63
C GLN A 221 19.80 -1.01 17.02
N MET A 222 19.61 -0.04 17.90
CA MET A 222 18.34 0.62 18.18
C MET A 222 18.46 2.09 17.82
N ASN A 223 17.53 2.56 17.03
CA ASN A 223 17.50 3.92 16.50
C ASN A 223 16.26 4.64 17.00
N TRP A 224 16.40 5.88 17.41
CA TRP A 224 15.27 6.72 17.78
C TRP A 224 15.61 8.19 17.54
N GLY A 225 14.57 9.00 17.29
CA GLY A 225 14.78 10.42 17.08
C GLY A 225 13.50 11.16 16.74
N ALA A 226 13.60 12.48 16.77
CA ALA A 226 12.55 13.40 16.41
C ALA A 226 13.09 14.57 15.59
N TYR A 227 12.25 15.10 14.72
CA TYR A 227 12.38 16.46 14.20
C TYR A 227 11.50 17.38 15.05
N LEU A 228 12.10 18.39 15.70
CA LEU A 228 11.44 19.18 16.74
C LEU A 228 10.61 20.36 16.20
N THR A 229 10.04 20.21 15.00
CA THR A 229 9.14 21.20 14.42
C THR A 229 7.92 20.52 13.85
N GLY A 230 6.73 20.99 14.21
CA GLY A 230 5.45 20.47 13.73
C GLY A 230 5.11 21.03 12.36
N THR A 231 5.77 20.50 11.32
CA THR A 231 5.52 20.85 9.91
C THR A 231 5.15 19.62 9.13
N VAL A 232 4.21 19.74 8.21
CA VAL A 232 3.85 18.65 7.28
C VAL A 232 5.04 18.36 6.37
N MET A 233 5.48 17.10 6.39
CA MET A 233 6.54 16.59 5.52
C MET A 233 5.94 15.76 4.41
N ASN A 234 6.48 15.89 3.20
CA ASN A 234 6.00 15.20 2.01
C ASN A 234 7.10 14.53 1.19
N ALA A 235 8.34 14.58 1.67
CA ALA A 235 9.44 13.79 1.13
C ALA A 235 10.46 13.48 2.22
N LEU A 236 11.26 12.44 1.99
CA LEU A 236 12.41 12.08 2.82
C LEU A 236 13.58 11.65 1.94
N GLN A 237 14.80 11.87 2.43
CA GLN A 237 16.02 11.47 1.76
C GLN A 237 16.95 10.77 2.76
N ILE A 238 17.53 9.69 2.31
CA ILE A 238 18.55 8.95 3.06
C ILE A 238 19.91 9.28 2.45
N SER A 239 20.84 9.68 3.28
CA SER A 239 22.20 10.00 2.87
C SER A 239 23.25 9.51 3.86
N PRO A 240 24.40 9.05 3.40
CA PRO A 240 25.55 8.82 4.24
C PRO A 240 26.22 10.14 4.59
N ALA A 241 26.83 10.24 5.77
CA ALA A 241 27.62 11.41 6.15
C ALA A 241 28.90 11.54 5.29
N SER A 242 29.35 10.43 4.69
CA SER A 242 30.47 10.42 3.72
C SER A 242 30.36 9.20 2.79
N GLY A 243 30.94 9.30 1.58
CA GLY A 243 30.88 8.25 0.57
C GLY A 243 29.52 8.13 -0.11
N ASN A 244 29.28 7.02 -0.77
CA ASN A 244 28.05 6.69 -1.49
C ASN A 244 27.44 5.40 -0.93
N ILE A 245 26.12 5.24 -1.07
CA ILE A 245 25.42 3.97 -0.88
C ILE A 245 25.69 3.13 -2.12
N THR A 246 26.58 2.14 -2.00
CA THR A 246 27.07 1.36 -3.15
C THR A 246 26.06 0.34 -3.62
N SER A 247 25.29 -0.23 -2.70
CA SER A 247 24.22 -1.19 -2.99
C SER A 247 23.19 -1.18 -1.89
N GLY A 248 22.09 -1.88 -2.09
CA GLY A 248 20.99 -2.09 -1.14
C GLY A 248 19.66 -1.71 -1.70
N THR A 249 18.62 -2.26 -1.11
CA THR A 249 17.21 -1.96 -1.44
C THR A 249 16.57 -1.21 -0.29
N PHE A 250 15.89 -0.14 -0.62
CA PHE A 250 15.14 0.72 0.32
C PHE A 250 13.69 0.72 -0.07
N VAL A 251 12.81 0.27 0.83
CA VAL A 251 11.38 0.13 0.55
C VAL A 251 10.59 0.90 1.59
N LEU A 252 9.75 1.81 1.12
CA LEU A 252 8.85 2.60 1.97
C LEU A 252 7.44 2.07 1.84
N TYR A 253 6.81 1.79 2.98
CA TYR A 253 5.40 1.42 3.09
C TYR A 253 4.65 2.44 3.94
N GLY A 254 3.37 2.64 3.64
CA GLY A 254 2.41 3.31 4.51
C GLY A 254 1.52 2.29 5.21
N LEU A 255 1.23 2.49 6.50
CA LEU A 255 0.26 1.69 7.23
C LEU A 255 -1.15 2.17 6.90
N ILE A 256 -1.98 1.27 6.41
CA ILE A 256 -3.41 1.52 6.21
C ILE A 256 -4.10 1.23 7.55
N GLU A 257 -4.65 2.28 8.17
CA GLU A 257 -5.38 2.23 9.44
C GLU A 257 -6.89 2.05 9.24
#